data_084f5ef2150a0827944d984285c20533
#
_entry.id   084f5ef2150a0827944d984285c20533
#
_cell.length_a   1.000
_cell.length_b   1.000
_cell.length_c   1.000
_cell.angle_alpha   90.00
_cell.angle_beta   90.00
_cell.angle_gamma   90.00
#
_symmetry.space_group_name_H-M   'P 1'
#
loop_
_entity.id
_entity.type
_entity.pdbx_description
1 polymer ?
#
loop_
_entity_poly.entity_id
_entity_poly.type
_entity_poly.pdbx_seq_one_letter_code
_entity_poly.pdbx_strand_id
1 'polypeptide(L)'
;NQNPTNLLAQNSAIISSINTDGRSEQTGRDFYEAEVKDDYSAASNKLLKDRDIEGAAEALKLHLDSYPESPFAANAYYWLGEIYLLSGDTELARQSFTMIIEQYSDHPKGADSKFKLGKIYFQLGQQDLAREYLEAAVSSNGGVSEKATKFIETNFD
;
A
#
# COMPACT_ATOMS: atom_id res chain seq x y z
N ASN A 1 -12.59 -1.24 26.13
CA ASN A 1 -12.28 -1.20 24.70
C ASN A 1 -12.25 0.24 24.22
N GLN A 2 -11.11 0.89 24.34
CA GLN A 2 -10.92 2.24 23.80
C GLN A 2 -10.60 2.12 22.31
N ASN A 3 -11.38 2.81 21.48
CA ASN A 3 -11.19 2.85 20.04
C ASN A 3 -9.86 3.52 19.71
N PRO A 4 -8.98 2.92 18.87
CA PRO A 4 -7.68 3.48 18.49
C PRO A 4 -7.75 4.91 17.94
N THR A 5 -8.83 5.25 17.24
CA THR A 5 -9.11 6.61 16.73
C THR A 5 -9.24 7.65 17.86
N ASN A 6 -9.66 7.25 19.05
CA ASN A 6 -9.79 8.16 20.17
C ASN A 6 -8.41 8.44 20.83
N LEU A 7 -7.51 7.47 20.80
CA LEU A 7 -6.15 7.64 21.32
C LEU A 7 -5.34 8.61 20.46
N LEU A 8 -5.50 8.55 19.13
CA LEU A 8 -4.85 9.46 18.17
C LEU A 8 -5.36 10.89 18.31
N ALA A 9 -6.68 11.07 18.47
CA ALA A 9 -7.28 12.38 18.71
C ALA A 9 -6.82 12.98 20.06
N GLN A 10 -6.68 12.16 21.09
CA GLN A 10 -6.17 12.57 22.40
C GLN A 10 -4.68 12.93 22.34
N ASN A 11 -3.88 12.16 21.64
CA ASN A 11 -2.45 12.45 21.46
C ASN A 11 -2.24 13.73 20.62
N SER A 12 -3.03 13.94 19.58
CA SER A 12 -3.01 15.16 18.79
C SER A 12 -3.42 16.40 19.61
N ALA A 13 -4.42 16.27 20.50
CA ALA A 13 -4.84 17.32 21.40
C ALA A 13 -3.79 17.64 22.49
N ILE A 14 -3.11 16.62 23.01
CA ILE A 14 -2.00 16.76 23.96
C ILE A 14 -0.82 17.47 23.30
N ILE A 15 -0.46 17.06 22.08
CA ILE A 15 0.60 17.71 21.29
C ILE A 15 0.27 19.18 21.02
N SER A 16 -0.98 19.52 20.71
CA SER A 16 -1.45 20.90 20.50
C SER A 16 -1.44 21.74 21.77
N SER A 17 -1.62 21.14 22.96
CA SER A 17 -1.66 21.83 24.24
C SER A 17 -0.27 22.11 24.85
N ILE A 18 0.77 21.43 24.38
CA ILE A 18 2.17 21.61 24.86
C ILE A 18 2.89 22.77 24.12
N ASN A 19 2.19 23.42 23.20
CA ASN A 19 2.79 24.31 22.23
C ASN A 19 3.14 25.71 22.80
N THR A 20 4.39 25.88 23.21
CA THR A 20 4.99 27.20 23.46
C THR A 20 6.38 27.38 22.82
N ASP A 21 6.94 26.36 22.13
CA ASP A 21 8.25 26.46 21.49
C ASP A 21 8.35 25.47 20.31
N GLY A 22 8.82 25.92 19.14
CA GLY A 22 8.98 25.09 17.93
C GLY A 22 9.80 23.81 18.13
N ARG A 23 10.52 23.70 19.22
CA ARG A 23 11.25 22.51 19.64
C ARG A 23 10.32 21.39 20.15
N SER A 24 9.21 21.74 20.79
CA SER A 24 8.23 20.75 21.27
C SER A 24 7.38 20.20 20.13
N GLU A 25 7.08 20.99 19.11
CA GLU A 25 6.40 20.53 17.90
C GLU A 25 7.26 19.55 17.09
N GLN A 26 8.55 19.82 16.96
CA GLN A 26 9.49 18.93 16.28
C GLN A 26 9.59 17.59 17.01
N THR A 27 9.72 17.61 18.32
CA THR A 27 9.77 16.39 19.13
C THR A 27 8.47 15.57 19.00
N GLY A 28 7.31 16.24 19.01
CA GLY A 28 6.03 15.58 18.80
C GLY A 28 5.91 14.92 17.42
N ARG A 29 6.39 15.59 16.37
CA ARG A 29 6.44 15.00 15.02
C ARG A 29 7.36 13.79 14.94
N ASP A 30 8.56 13.91 15.52
CA ASP A 30 9.53 12.81 15.53
C ASP A 30 8.97 11.55 16.21
N PHE A 31 8.24 11.72 17.33
CA PHE A 31 7.55 10.62 18.01
C PHE A 31 6.45 10.01 17.15
N TYR A 32 5.62 10.83 16.51
CA TYR A 32 4.56 10.36 15.62
C TYR A 32 5.12 9.60 14.42
N GLU A 33 6.16 10.13 13.76
CA GLU A 33 6.81 9.46 12.64
C GLU A 33 7.42 8.12 13.03
N ALA A 34 8.04 8.03 14.22
CA ALA A 34 8.58 6.78 14.74
C ALA A 34 7.46 5.77 15.02
N GLU A 35 6.35 6.19 15.63
CA GLU A 35 5.19 5.34 15.92
C GLU A 35 4.58 4.78 14.63
N VAL A 36 4.35 5.63 13.62
CA VAL A 36 3.82 5.23 12.32
C VAL A 36 4.72 4.20 11.63
N LYS A 37 6.04 4.44 11.67
CA LYS A 37 7.03 3.53 11.10
C LYS A 37 7.07 2.19 11.83
N ASP A 38 7.03 2.20 13.15
CA ASP A 38 7.08 0.98 13.96
C ASP A 38 5.81 0.15 13.76
N ASP A 39 4.65 0.79 13.70
CA ASP A 39 3.37 0.12 13.44
C ASP A 39 3.36 -0.55 12.05
N TYR A 40 3.77 0.18 10.99
CA TYR A 40 3.89 -0.39 9.65
C TYR A 40 4.92 -1.54 9.62
N SER A 41 6.05 -1.38 10.27
CA SER A 41 7.10 -2.41 10.32
C SER A 41 6.62 -3.68 11.02
N ALA A 42 5.87 -3.54 12.11
CA ALA A 42 5.27 -4.67 12.80
C ALA A 42 4.24 -5.39 11.91
N ALA A 43 3.39 -4.65 11.22
CA ALA A 43 2.40 -5.21 10.30
C ALA A 43 3.05 -5.94 9.12
N SER A 44 4.03 -5.32 8.47
CA SER A 44 4.72 -5.93 7.31
C SER A 44 5.59 -7.13 7.70
N ASN A 45 6.17 -7.13 8.89
CA ASN A 45 6.96 -8.26 9.39
C ASN A 45 6.11 -9.51 9.62
N LYS A 46 4.83 -9.39 9.96
CA LYS A 46 3.91 -10.53 10.03
C LYS A 46 3.88 -11.30 8.70
N LEU A 47 3.87 -10.58 7.58
CA LEU A 47 3.93 -11.19 6.25
C LEU A 47 5.34 -11.70 5.92
N LEU A 48 6.34 -10.83 6.04
CA LEU A 48 7.68 -11.06 5.48
C LEU A 48 8.54 -12.01 6.33
N LYS A 49 8.37 -11.99 7.65
CA LYS A 49 9.14 -12.82 8.59
C LYS A 49 8.33 -13.98 9.14
N ASP A 50 7.13 -13.70 9.61
CA ASP A 50 6.33 -14.69 10.34
C ASP A 50 5.46 -15.54 9.40
N ARG A 51 5.25 -15.08 8.16
CA ARG A 51 4.35 -15.68 7.17
C ARG A 51 2.91 -15.82 7.67
N ASP A 52 2.52 -14.95 8.59
CA ASP A 52 1.16 -14.82 9.10
C ASP A 52 0.35 -13.93 8.16
N ILE A 53 -0.21 -14.54 7.13
CA ILE A 53 -0.92 -13.83 6.05
C ILE A 53 -2.17 -13.12 6.57
N GLU A 54 -2.96 -13.81 7.40
CA GLU A 54 -4.19 -13.22 7.97
C GLU A 54 -3.88 -12.09 8.95
N GLY A 55 -2.96 -12.33 9.88
CA GLY A 55 -2.54 -11.31 10.83
C GLY A 55 -1.88 -10.12 10.16
N ALA A 56 -1.14 -10.33 9.06
CA ALA A 56 -0.57 -9.25 8.26
C ALA A 56 -1.67 -8.41 7.60
N ALA A 57 -2.67 -9.03 6.99
CA ALA A 57 -3.78 -8.32 6.38
C ALA A 57 -4.55 -7.45 7.39
N GLU A 58 -4.86 -8.00 8.55
CA GLU A 58 -5.53 -7.26 9.63
C GLU A 58 -4.69 -6.08 10.12
N ALA A 59 -3.40 -6.32 10.37
CA ALA A 59 -2.48 -5.29 10.86
C ALA A 59 -2.26 -4.17 9.82
N LEU A 60 -2.14 -4.50 8.54
CA LEU A 60 -2.00 -3.51 7.46
C LEU A 60 -3.28 -2.67 7.30
N LYS A 61 -4.46 -3.28 7.36
CA LYS A 61 -5.73 -2.55 7.35
C LYS A 61 -5.85 -1.61 8.55
N LEU A 62 -5.49 -2.08 9.74
CA LEU A 62 -5.50 -1.26 10.95
C LEU A 62 -4.50 -0.09 10.85
N HIS A 63 -3.33 -0.32 10.26
CA HIS A 63 -2.36 0.74 9.98
C HIS A 63 -2.95 1.85 9.10
N LEU A 64 -3.60 1.48 8.00
CA LEU A 64 -4.24 2.43 7.08
C LEU A 64 -5.37 3.22 7.75
N ASP A 65 -6.16 2.56 8.59
CA ASP A 65 -7.25 3.20 9.33
C ASP A 65 -6.73 4.14 10.42
N SER A 66 -5.65 3.76 11.10
CA SER A 66 -5.07 4.51 12.19
C SER A 66 -4.21 5.68 11.73
N TYR A 67 -3.56 5.54 10.58
CA TYR A 67 -2.62 6.51 10.02
C TYR A 67 -2.95 6.85 8.57
N PRO A 68 -4.05 7.57 8.28
CA PRO A 68 -4.49 7.87 6.90
C PRO A 68 -3.43 8.62 6.08
N GLU A 69 -2.59 9.42 6.73
CA GLU A 69 -1.51 10.19 6.11
C GLU A 69 -0.14 9.48 6.19
N SER A 70 -0.14 8.17 6.45
CA SER A 70 1.10 7.41 6.58
C SER A 70 1.94 7.48 5.30
N PRO A 71 3.26 7.75 5.40
CA PRO A 71 4.16 7.65 4.26
C PRO A 71 4.32 6.20 3.76
N PHE A 72 3.83 5.21 4.53
CA PHE A 72 3.82 3.79 4.17
C PHE A 72 2.47 3.31 3.63
N ALA A 73 1.51 4.20 3.42
CA ALA A 73 0.17 3.81 2.98
C ALA A 73 0.20 3.08 1.62
N ALA A 74 0.94 3.59 0.64
CA ALA A 74 1.08 2.92 -0.65
C ALA A 74 1.72 1.53 -0.52
N ASN A 75 2.74 1.38 0.33
CA ASN A 75 3.34 0.08 0.63
C ASN A 75 2.34 -0.88 1.28
N ALA A 76 1.53 -0.39 2.21
CA ALA A 76 0.49 -1.19 2.87
C ALA A 76 -0.57 -1.68 1.88
N TYR A 77 -1.05 -0.81 0.98
CA TYR A 77 -1.96 -1.23 -0.10
C TYR A 77 -1.33 -2.25 -1.04
N TYR A 78 -0.04 -2.09 -1.37
CA TYR A 78 0.66 -3.07 -2.21
C TYR A 78 0.70 -4.46 -1.57
N TRP A 79 1.07 -4.55 -0.32
CA TRP A 79 1.10 -5.83 0.40
C TRP A 79 -0.29 -6.42 0.59
N LEU A 80 -1.31 -5.60 0.84
CA LEU A 80 -2.69 -6.07 0.86
C LEU A 80 -3.10 -6.64 -0.50
N GLY A 81 -2.76 -5.97 -1.60
CA GLY A 81 -3.00 -6.49 -2.94
C GLY A 81 -2.37 -7.86 -3.17
N GLU A 82 -1.12 -8.04 -2.77
CA GLU A 82 -0.41 -9.32 -2.85
C GLU A 82 -1.07 -10.41 -1.99
N ILE A 83 -1.45 -10.06 -0.75
CA ILE A 83 -2.16 -10.97 0.15
C ILE A 83 -3.50 -11.41 -0.45
N TYR A 84 -4.28 -10.48 -0.98
CA TYR A 84 -5.57 -10.79 -1.60
C TYR A 84 -5.42 -11.69 -2.84
N LEU A 85 -4.37 -11.50 -3.65
CA LEU A 85 -4.07 -12.43 -4.75
C LEU A 85 -3.76 -13.85 -4.23
N LEU A 86 -2.97 -13.96 -3.17
CA LEU A 86 -2.67 -15.25 -2.53
C LEU A 86 -3.92 -15.93 -1.98
N SER A 87 -4.87 -15.16 -1.47
CA SER A 87 -6.14 -15.66 -0.91
C SER A 87 -7.22 -15.90 -1.97
N GLY A 88 -6.97 -15.53 -3.22
CA GLY A 88 -7.95 -15.65 -4.30
C GLY A 88 -8.99 -14.53 -4.36
N ASP A 89 -8.83 -13.49 -3.54
CA ASP A 89 -9.73 -12.32 -3.49
C ASP A 89 -9.35 -11.30 -4.56
N THR A 90 -9.54 -11.66 -5.81
CA THR A 90 -9.10 -10.86 -6.98
C THR A 90 -9.67 -9.44 -6.98
N GLU A 91 -10.92 -9.25 -6.55
CA GLU A 91 -11.55 -7.93 -6.51
C GLU A 91 -10.92 -7.02 -5.45
N LEU A 92 -10.63 -7.53 -4.25
CA LEU A 92 -9.93 -6.78 -3.22
C LEU A 92 -8.48 -6.46 -3.62
N ALA A 93 -7.83 -7.39 -4.32
CA ALA A 93 -6.52 -7.14 -4.90
C ALA A 93 -6.55 -6.01 -5.93
N ARG A 94 -7.53 -6.05 -6.85
CA ARG A 94 -7.74 -5.00 -7.84
C ARG A 94 -7.94 -3.63 -7.18
N GLN A 95 -8.79 -3.55 -6.17
CA GLN A 95 -9.03 -2.32 -5.42
C GLN A 95 -7.76 -1.79 -4.75
N SER A 96 -6.96 -2.66 -4.13
CA SER A 96 -5.72 -2.29 -3.45
C SER A 96 -4.68 -1.72 -4.41
N PHE A 97 -4.46 -2.35 -5.55
CA PHE A 97 -3.52 -1.84 -6.56
C PHE A 97 -4.04 -0.56 -7.25
N THR A 98 -5.34 -0.46 -7.49
CA THR A 98 -5.96 0.74 -8.04
C THR A 98 -5.77 1.93 -7.11
N MET A 99 -5.90 1.75 -5.81
CA MET A 99 -5.66 2.80 -4.82
C MET A 99 -4.26 3.41 -4.96
N ILE A 100 -3.24 2.59 -5.21
CA ILE A 100 -1.87 3.08 -5.40
C ILE A 100 -1.77 3.97 -6.64
N ILE A 101 -2.36 3.55 -7.75
CA ILE A 101 -2.30 4.29 -9.01
C ILE A 101 -3.07 5.62 -8.94
N GLU A 102 -4.21 5.62 -8.26
CA GLU A 102 -5.07 6.81 -8.17
C GLU A 102 -4.62 7.81 -7.10
N GLN A 103 -4.16 7.33 -5.94
CA GLN A 103 -3.87 8.19 -4.80
C GLN A 103 -2.36 8.38 -4.54
N TYR A 104 -1.52 7.49 -5.08
CA TYR A 104 -0.08 7.49 -4.85
C TYR A 104 0.70 7.31 -6.16
N SER A 105 0.31 8.05 -7.20
CA SER A 105 0.82 7.91 -8.58
C SER A 105 2.34 8.02 -8.71
N ASP A 106 2.98 8.82 -7.87
CA ASP A 106 4.42 9.03 -7.88
C ASP A 106 5.21 8.02 -7.02
N HIS A 107 4.50 7.12 -6.34
CA HIS A 107 5.14 6.14 -5.48
C HIS A 107 5.84 5.05 -6.32
N PRO A 108 7.03 4.55 -5.89
CA PRO A 108 7.77 3.51 -6.61
C PRO A 108 6.98 2.22 -6.88
N LYS A 109 5.98 1.90 -6.06
CA LYS A 109 5.07 0.76 -6.26
C LYS A 109 4.02 0.95 -7.36
N GLY A 110 3.93 2.14 -7.95
CA GLY A 110 2.99 2.42 -9.05
C GLY A 110 3.21 1.55 -10.28
N ALA A 111 4.45 1.36 -10.69
CA ALA A 111 4.80 0.52 -11.84
C ALA A 111 4.43 -0.95 -11.62
N ASP A 112 4.80 -1.51 -10.46
CA ASP A 112 4.42 -2.87 -10.09
C ASP A 112 2.90 -3.04 -10.01
N SER A 113 2.20 -2.04 -9.48
CA SER A 113 0.73 -2.04 -9.38
C SER A 113 0.05 -2.06 -10.75
N LYS A 114 0.57 -1.31 -11.72
CA LYS A 114 0.10 -1.36 -13.11
C LYS A 114 0.27 -2.73 -13.72
N PHE A 115 1.42 -3.35 -13.52
CA PHE A 115 1.68 -4.72 -13.97
C PHE A 115 0.73 -5.73 -13.33
N LYS A 116 0.51 -5.65 -12.02
CA LYS A 116 -0.45 -6.49 -11.30
C LYS A 116 -1.88 -6.32 -11.81
N LEU A 117 -2.32 -5.08 -12.01
CA LEU A 117 -3.65 -4.79 -12.58
C LEU A 117 -3.78 -5.33 -14.01
N GLY A 118 -2.77 -5.18 -14.83
CA GLY A 118 -2.77 -5.75 -16.18
C GLY A 118 -2.98 -7.26 -16.18
N LYS A 119 -2.31 -7.97 -15.28
CA LYS A 119 -2.49 -9.41 -15.09
C LYS A 119 -3.88 -9.78 -14.58
N ILE A 120 -4.40 -9.01 -13.62
CA ILE A 120 -5.75 -9.21 -13.07
C ILE A 120 -6.79 -9.05 -14.17
N TYR A 121 -6.75 -7.96 -14.93
CA TYR A 121 -7.69 -7.74 -16.03
C TYR A 121 -7.57 -8.78 -17.14
N PHE A 122 -6.37 -9.27 -17.42
CA PHE A 122 -6.17 -10.38 -18.35
C PHE A 122 -6.89 -11.65 -17.86
N GLN A 123 -6.74 -12.00 -16.60
CA GLN A 123 -7.44 -13.15 -16.00
C GLN A 123 -8.95 -12.99 -16.00
N LEU A 124 -9.46 -11.78 -15.87
CA LEU A 124 -10.88 -11.46 -15.95
C LEU A 124 -11.42 -11.42 -17.39
N GLY A 125 -10.59 -11.67 -18.41
CA GLY A 125 -10.96 -11.60 -19.81
C GLY A 125 -11.15 -10.18 -20.37
N GLN A 126 -10.77 -9.15 -19.62
CA GLN A 126 -10.86 -7.76 -20.03
C GLN A 126 -9.59 -7.33 -20.77
N GLN A 127 -9.47 -7.82 -22.01
CA GLN A 127 -8.25 -7.72 -22.80
C GLN A 127 -7.77 -6.28 -23.05
N ASP A 128 -8.70 -5.35 -23.32
CA ASP A 128 -8.35 -3.95 -23.60
C ASP A 128 -7.76 -3.26 -22.38
N LEU A 129 -8.38 -3.42 -21.21
CA LEU A 129 -7.85 -2.91 -19.94
C LEU A 129 -6.54 -3.58 -19.57
N ALA A 130 -6.43 -4.89 -19.76
CA ALA A 130 -5.20 -5.62 -19.50
C ALA A 130 -4.04 -5.05 -20.30
N ARG A 131 -4.24 -4.83 -21.60
CA ARG A 131 -3.25 -4.24 -22.49
C ARG A 131 -2.87 -2.83 -22.06
N GLU A 132 -3.85 -1.98 -21.74
CA GLU A 132 -3.62 -0.61 -21.30
C GLU A 132 -2.70 -0.55 -20.08
N TYR A 133 -2.99 -1.32 -19.04
CA TYR A 133 -2.17 -1.37 -17.82
C TYR A 133 -0.80 -1.98 -18.05
N LEU A 134 -0.70 -3.02 -18.88
CA LEU A 134 0.58 -3.65 -19.21
C LEU A 134 1.47 -2.70 -20.03
N GLU A 135 0.94 -1.98 -21.02
CA GLU A 135 1.69 -1.00 -21.80
C GLU A 135 2.13 0.18 -20.91
N ALA A 136 1.30 0.60 -19.95
CA ALA A 136 1.70 1.59 -18.95
C ALA A 136 2.84 1.08 -18.07
N ALA A 137 2.85 -0.20 -17.72
CA ALA A 137 3.96 -0.82 -16.99
C ALA A 137 5.23 -0.94 -17.84
N VAL A 138 5.12 -1.23 -19.14
CA VAL A 138 6.25 -1.22 -20.09
C VAL A 138 6.91 0.15 -20.15
N SER A 139 6.12 1.20 -20.11
CA SER A 139 6.61 2.60 -20.13
C SER A 139 7.28 3.03 -18.83
N SER A 140 7.27 2.18 -17.80
CA SER A 140 7.93 2.42 -16.53
C SER A 140 9.41 2.06 -16.60
N ASN A 141 10.20 2.58 -15.66
CA ASN A 141 11.62 2.24 -15.57
C ASN A 141 11.84 0.95 -14.74
N GLY A 142 12.89 0.22 -15.08
CA GLY A 142 13.37 -0.92 -14.30
C GLY A 142 12.78 -2.27 -14.70
N GLY A 143 12.94 -3.26 -13.84
CA GLY A 143 12.60 -4.67 -14.14
C GLY A 143 11.11 -4.96 -14.39
N VAL A 144 10.21 -4.05 -14.03
CA VAL A 144 8.77 -4.17 -14.32
C VAL A 144 8.51 -4.05 -15.81
N SER A 145 9.23 -3.16 -16.51
CA SER A 145 9.12 -2.98 -17.97
C SER A 145 9.40 -4.30 -18.72
N GLU A 146 10.46 -5.00 -18.36
CA GLU A 146 10.79 -6.30 -18.97
C GLU A 146 9.72 -7.36 -18.69
N LYS A 147 9.23 -7.44 -17.45
CA LYS A 147 8.18 -8.38 -17.06
C LYS A 147 6.88 -8.14 -17.83
N ALA A 148 6.49 -6.88 -17.98
CA ALA A 148 5.28 -6.49 -18.70
C ALA A 148 5.43 -6.78 -20.20
N THR A 149 6.57 -6.43 -20.81
CA THR A 149 6.88 -6.75 -22.21
C THR A 149 6.77 -8.25 -22.45
N LYS A 150 7.45 -9.05 -21.64
CA LYS A 150 7.39 -10.51 -21.76
C LYS A 150 5.98 -11.07 -21.60
N PHE A 151 5.21 -10.51 -20.68
CA PHE A 151 3.83 -10.94 -20.48
C PHE A 151 2.97 -10.65 -21.72
N ILE A 152 3.11 -9.46 -22.33
CA ILE A 152 2.41 -9.09 -23.56
C ILE A 152 2.79 -10.04 -24.69
N GLU A 153 4.09 -10.22 -24.94
CA GLU A 153 4.60 -11.10 -26.01
C GLU A 153 4.12 -12.55 -25.87
N THR A 154 3.92 -13.02 -24.65
CA THR A 154 3.52 -14.41 -24.37
C THR A 154 2.02 -14.63 -24.46
N ASN A 155 1.19 -13.63 -24.15
CA ASN A 155 -0.24 -13.80 -23.92
C ASN A 155 -1.15 -13.04 -24.88
N PHE A 156 -0.60 -12.10 -25.65
CA PHE A 156 -1.37 -11.36 -26.65
C PHE A 156 -0.81 -11.61 -28.04
N ASP A 157 -1.70 -11.88 -28.97
CA ASP A 157 -1.40 -12.02 -30.39
C ASP A 157 -1.14 -10.68 -31.08
#